data_fe77465bc6b6382deb35e06a84cde44a
#
_entry.id   fe77465bc6b6382deb35e06a84cde44a
#
_cell.length_a   1.000
_cell.length_b   1.000
_cell.length_c   1.000
_cell.angle_alpha   90.00
_cell.angle_beta   90.00
_cell.angle_gamma   90.00
#
_symmetry.space_group_name_H-M   'P 1'
#
loop_
_entity.id
_entity.type
_entity.pdbx_description
1 polymer ?
#
loop_
_entity_poly.entity_id
_entity_poly.type
_entity_poly.pdbx_seq_one_letter_code
_entity_poly.pdbx_strand_id
1 'polypeptide(L)'
;MPHILIVEDEPTTAWALAEGLSDDGFTIDTFRTAEEAWRWLQRSRSDLVISDLRLPGMSGLDLARKLRRGRHAQPVIIVTAYGNADTLRELRQTGVADCFSKPFRVDLLRLAVHRALGEPIRRPRIRRAATRATSRVTATPRVRRTSLRKAA
;
A
#
# COMPACT_ATOMS: atom_id res chain seq x y z
N MET A 1 1.13 -13.13 -11.47
CA MET A 1 1.06 -12.14 -10.38
C MET A 1 0.56 -10.83 -10.98
N PRO A 2 -0.48 -10.24 -10.42
CA PRO A 2 -0.98 -8.96 -10.94
C PRO A 2 0.06 -7.85 -10.79
N HIS A 3 0.09 -6.99 -11.78
CA HIS A 3 1.00 -5.85 -11.83
C HIS A 3 0.21 -4.55 -11.61
N ILE A 4 0.61 -3.79 -10.59
CA ILE A 4 -0.03 -2.55 -10.17
C ILE A 4 0.92 -1.39 -10.43
N LEU A 5 0.41 -0.36 -11.08
CA LEU A 5 1.10 0.93 -11.21
C LEU A 5 0.60 1.89 -10.15
N ILE A 6 1.51 2.58 -9.48
CA ILE A 6 1.21 3.67 -8.57
C ILE A 6 1.75 4.97 -9.19
N VAL A 7 0.88 5.97 -9.32
CA VAL A 7 1.23 7.29 -9.83
C VAL A 7 1.01 8.32 -8.73
N GLU A 8 2.09 8.77 -8.14
CA GLU A 8 2.09 9.66 -6.97
C GLU A 8 3.38 10.49 -6.98
N ASP A 9 3.27 11.81 -6.94
CA ASP A 9 4.42 12.72 -6.97
C ASP A 9 5.09 12.90 -5.59
N GLU A 10 4.38 12.57 -4.51
CA GLU A 10 4.92 12.62 -3.14
C GLU A 10 5.54 11.26 -2.78
N PRO A 11 6.89 11.19 -2.57
CA PRO A 11 7.58 9.90 -2.40
C PRO A 11 7.14 9.10 -1.18
N THR A 12 6.83 9.76 -0.06
CA THR A 12 6.39 9.10 1.18
C THR A 12 5.02 8.43 1.00
N THR A 13 4.11 9.09 0.31
CA THR A 13 2.79 8.52 -0.01
C THR A 13 2.91 7.37 -1.00
N ALA A 14 3.74 7.50 -2.04
CA ALA A 14 4.01 6.42 -2.98
C ALA A 14 4.57 5.18 -2.28
N TRP A 15 5.51 5.38 -1.39
CA TRP A 15 6.07 4.30 -0.56
C TRP A 15 5.01 3.64 0.33
N ALA A 16 4.19 4.44 1.01
CA ALA A 16 3.14 3.91 1.90
C ALA A 16 2.09 3.08 1.13
N LEU A 17 1.73 3.51 -0.08
CA LEU A 17 0.84 2.76 -0.96
C LEU A 17 1.46 1.42 -1.38
N ALA A 18 2.72 1.43 -1.80
CA ALA A 18 3.43 0.24 -2.22
C ALA A 18 3.61 -0.76 -1.06
N GLU A 19 4.02 -0.26 0.12
CA GLU A 19 4.16 -1.06 1.34
C GLU A 19 2.83 -1.70 1.76
N GLY A 20 1.76 -0.93 1.72
CA GLY A 20 0.43 -1.41 2.07
C GLY A 20 -0.09 -2.56 1.19
N LEU A 21 0.47 -2.72 0.00
CA LEU A 21 0.10 -3.76 -0.95
C LEU A 21 1.16 -4.88 -1.07
N SER A 22 2.33 -4.73 -0.42
CA SER A 22 3.46 -5.63 -0.59
C SER A 22 3.18 -7.07 -0.18
N ASP A 23 2.35 -7.28 0.85
CA ASP A 23 2.04 -8.61 1.39
C ASP A 23 1.11 -9.44 0.50
N ASP A 24 0.48 -8.83 -0.50
CA ASP A 24 -0.48 -9.50 -1.37
C ASP A 24 0.20 -10.18 -2.59
N GLY A 25 1.50 -10.01 -2.73
CA GLY A 25 2.29 -10.63 -3.80
C GLY A 25 2.13 -9.95 -5.15
N PHE A 26 1.73 -8.69 -5.19
CA PHE A 26 1.67 -7.90 -6.40
C PHE A 26 3.07 -7.45 -6.85
N THR A 27 3.26 -7.33 -8.17
CA THR A 27 4.37 -6.56 -8.72
C THR A 27 3.96 -5.10 -8.77
N ILE A 28 4.78 -4.19 -8.23
CA ILE A 28 4.44 -2.78 -8.10
C ILE A 28 5.53 -1.92 -8.73
N ASP A 29 5.15 -1.06 -9.67
CA ASP A 29 5.98 0.03 -10.17
C ASP A 29 5.37 1.38 -9.79
N THR A 30 6.22 2.35 -9.49
CA THR A 30 5.82 3.69 -9.09
C THR A 30 6.33 4.74 -10.09
N PHE A 31 5.47 5.70 -10.42
CA PHE A 31 5.77 6.84 -11.27
C PHE A 31 5.40 8.14 -10.57
N ARG A 32 6.16 9.17 -10.79
CA ARG A 32 5.92 10.49 -10.18
C ARG A 32 4.94 11.34 -10.97
N THR A 33 4.77 11.06 -12.26
CA THR A 33 3.89 11.80 -13.15
C THR A 33 3.00 10.86 -13.95
N ALA A 34 1.82 11.34 -14.32
CA ALA A 34 0.91 10.58 -15.18
C ALA A 34 1.45 10.40 -16.59
N GLU A 35 2.26 11.35 -17.07
CA GLU A 35 2.91 11.30 -18.39
C GLU A 35 3.92 10.16 -18.45
N GLU A 36 4.72 9.96 -17.40
CA GLU A 36 5.66 8.84 -17.32
C GLU A 36 4.93 7.50 -17.29
N ALA A 37 3.89 7.39 -16.47
CA ALA A 37 3.05 6.20 -16.41
C ALA A 37 2.39 5.91 -17.76
N TRP A 38 1.86 6.92 -18.42
CA TRP A 38 1.26 6.78 -19.75
C TRP A 38 2.25 6.29 -20.79
N ARG A 39 3.46 6.85 -20.83
CA ARG A 39 4.53 6.39 -21.74
C ARG A 39 4.91 4.93 -21.51
N TRP A 40 5.00 4.53 -20.24
CA TRP A 40 5.29 3.15 -19.89
C TRP A 40 4.15 2.22 -20.36
N LEU A 41 2.90 2.60 -20.16
CA LEU A 41 1.72 1.84 -20.55
C LEU A 41 1.55 1.68 -22.07
N GLN A 42 2.21 2.51 -22.89
CA GLN A 42 2.24 2.31 -24.33
C GLN A 42 3.07 1.09 -24.76
N ARG A 43 3.99 0.64 -23.93
CA ARG A 43 4.95 -0.45 -24.21
C ARG A 43 4.78 -1.66 -23.29
N SER A 44 4.08 -1.51 -22.22
CA SER A 44 3.94 -2.49 -21.16
C SER A 44 2.48 -2.56 -20.69
N ARG A 45 2.16 -3.55 -19.87
CA ARG A 45 0.81 -3.74 -19.36
C ARG A 45 0.82 -3.73 -17.83
N SER A 46 -0.21 -3.15 -17.25
CA SER A 46 -0.55 -3.33 -15.85
C SER A 46 -1.97 -3.87 -15.72
N ASP A 47 -2.27 -4.46 -14.60
CA ASP A 47 -3.59 -4.99 -14.31
C ASP A 47 -4.48 -3.97 -13.58
N LEU A 48 -3.84 -2.99 -12.93
CA LEU A 48 -4.51 -1.92 -12.20
C LEU A 48 -3.59 -0.71 -12.07
N VAL A 49 -4.20 0.47 -12.04
CA VAL A 49 -3.51 1.74 -11.78
C VAL A 49 -4.11 2.38 -10.53
N ILE A 50 -3.26 2.78 -9.59
CA ILE A 50 -3.61 3.64 -8.45
C ILE A 50 -2.96 5.00 -8.71
N SER A 51 -3.73 6.05 -8.74
CA SER A 51 -3.22 7.39 -9.05
C SER A 51 -3.74 8.45 -8.08
N ASP A 52 -2.89 9.40 -7.71
CA ASP A 52 -3.38 10.66 -7.17
C ASP A 52 -4.19 11.40 -8.24
N LEU A 53 -5.19 12.13 -7.81
CA LEU A 53 -5.99 12.98 -8.69
C LEU A 53 -5.18 14.17 -9.19
N ARG A 54 -4.52 14.87 -8.27
CA ARG A 54 -3.73 16.07 -8.56
C ARG A 54 -2.26 15.74 -8.68
N LEU A 55 -1.79 15.76 -9.90
CA LEU A 55 -0.39 15.56 -10.28
C LEU A 55 0.09 16.76 -11.07
N PRO A 56 1.40 17.07 -11.09
CA PRO A 56 1.96 18.04 -12.03
C PRO A 56 1.65 17.61 -13.47
N GLY A 57 1.14 18.52 -14.29
CA GLY A 57 0.76 18.22 -15.68
C GLY A 57 -0.56 17.45 -15.80
N MET A 58 -0.53 16.26 -16.38
CA MET A 58 -1.70 15.41 -16.54
C MET A 58 -2.24 14.94 -15.20
N SER A 59 -3.53 15.11 -14.94
CA SER A 59 -4.19 14.64 -13.74
C SER A 59 -4.40 13.12 -13.75
N GLY A 60 -4.64 12.54 -12.56
CA GLY A 60 -5.02 11.14 -12.47
C GLY A 60 -6.32 10.82 -13.20
N LEU A 61 -7.26 11.75 -13.25
CA LEU A 61 -8.50 11.59 -13.99
C LEU A 61 -8.27 11.60 -15.49
N ASP A 62 -7.40 12.49 -16.01
CA ASP A 62 -7.01 12.50 -17.41
C ASP A 62 -6.34 11.19 -17.82
N LEU A 63 -5.47 10.65 -16.98
CA LEU A 63 -4.87 9.34 -17.18
C LEU A 63 -5.94 8.24 -17.23
N ALA A 64 -6.89 8.25 -16.31
CA ALA A 64 -7.99 7.28 -16.29
C ALA A 64 -8.84 7.35 -17.58
N ARG A 65 -9.14 8.55 -18.06
CA ARG A 65 -9.86 8.75 -19.33
C ARG A 65 -9.09 8.22 -20.54
N LYS A 66 -7.78 8.46 -20.59
CA LYS A 66 -6.91 7.93 -21.63
C LYS A 66 -6.86 6.41 -21.65
N LEU A 67 -6.72 5.79 -20.47
CA LEU A 67 -6.72 4.34 -20.34
C LEU A 67 -8.05 3.72 -20.76
N ARG A 68 -9.15 4.34 -20.42
CA ARG A 68 -10.49 3.88 -20.80
C ARG A 68 -10.73 3.88 -22.32
N ARG A 69 -10.11 4.81 -23.03
CA ARG A 69 -10.19 4.91 -24.49
C ARG A 69 -9.18 4.00 -25.21
N GLY A 70 -8.23 3.46 -24.49
CA GLY A 70 -7.17 2.62 -25.00
C GLY A 70 -7.61 1.18 -25.28
N ARG A 71 -6.73 0.41 -25.90
CA ARG A 71 -6.97 -1.01 -26.21
C ARG A 71 -7.07 -1.91 -24.99
N HIS A 72 -6.56 -1.45 -23.86
CA HIS A 72 -6.49 -2.18 -22.61
C HIS A 72 -7.01 -1.28 -21.49
N ALA A 73 -8.30 -1.37 -21.22
CA ALA A 73 -8.95 -0.61 -20.15
C ALA A 73 -8.64 -1.28 -18.81
N GLN A 74 -7.55 -0.84 -18.17
CA GLN A 74 -7.26 -1.23 -16.80
C GLN A 74 -8.18 -0.47 -15.84
N PRO A 75 -8.61 -1.09 -14.73
CA PRO A 75 -9.27 -0.37 -13.65
C PRO A 75 -8.32 0.66 -13.03
N VAL A 76 -8.86 1.81 -12.68
CA VAL A 76 -8.14 2.91 -12.04
C VAL A 76 -8.78 3.21 -10.69
N ILE A 77 -7.96 3.26 -9.64
CA ILE A 77 -8.33 3.73 -8.31
C ILE A 77 -7.68 5.09 -8.08
N ILE A 78 -8.47 6.07 -7.67
CA ILE A 78 -7.98 7.43 -7.35
C ILE A 78 -7.84 7.57 -5.84
N VAL A 79 -6.68 8.08 -5.40
CA VAL A 79 -6.40 8.42 -4.00
C VAL A 79 -6.00 9.89 -3.95
N THR A 80 -6.75 10.73 -3.25
CA THR A 80 -6.54 12.17 -3.28
C THR A 80 -6.69 12.85 -1.92
N ALA A 81 -5.84 13.86 -1.64
CA ALA A 81 -5.97 14.74 -0.46
C ALA A 81 -7.17 15.70 -0.55
N TYR A 82 -7.72 15.88 -1.75
CA TYR A 82 -8.79 16.86 -2.03
C TYR A 82 -10.16 16.20 -2.23
N GLY A 83 -10.35 15.00 -1.71
CA GLY A 83 -11.57 14.24 -1.85
C GLY A 83 -12.61 14.58 -0.79
N ASN A 84 -13.40 15.65 -0.98
CA ASN A 84 -14.65 15.78 -0.25
C ASN A 84 -15.72 14.84 -0.82
N ALA A 85 -16.86 14.69 -0.13
CA ALA A 85 -17.91 13.74 -0.53
C ALA A 85 -18.43 13.98 -1.96
N ASP A 86 -18.55 15.24 -2.38
CA ASP A 86 -19.02 15.59 -3.72
C ASP A 86 -17.99 15.24 -4.80
N THR A 87 -16.74 15.58 -4.58
CA THR A 87 -15.63 15.22 -5.49
C THR A 87 -15.52 13.70 -5.64
N LEU A 88 -15.60 12.93 -4.56
CA LEU A 88 -15.55 11.46 -4.62
C LEU A 88 -16.76 10.88 -5.37
N ARG A 89 -17.94 11.49 -5.22
CA ARG A 89 -19.15 11.10 -5.96
C ARG A 89 -18.97 11.34 -7.46
N GLU A 90 -18.47 12.52 -7.84
CA GLU A 90 -18.18 12.86 -9.24
C GLU A 90 -17.15 11.91 -9.86
N LEU A 91 -16.07 11.60 -9.14
CA LEU A 91 -15.05 10.65 -9.59
C LEU A 91 -15.64 9.25 -9.85
N ARG A 92 -16.50 8.75 -8.96
CA ARG A 92 -17.17 7.46 -9.16
C ARG A 92 -18.03 7.43 -10.42
N GLN A 93 -18.65 8.54 -10.78
CA GLN A 93 -19.45 8.66 -11.99
C GLN A 93 -18.60 8.67 -13.29
N THR A 94 -17.30 8.94 -13.20
CA THR A 94 -16.38 8.94 -14.37
C THR A 94 -15.94 7.57 -14.83
N GLY A 95 -16.31 6.51 -14.11
CA GLY A 95 -15.95 5.13 -14.42
C GLY A 95 -14.61 4.66 -13.83
N VAL A 96 -14.06 5.38 -12.84
CA VAL A 96 -12.98 4.82 -12.00
C VAL A 96 -13.49 3.67 -11.15
N ALA A 97 -12.64 2.71 -10.85
CA ALA A 97 -13.04 1.52 -10.11
C ALA A 97 -13.39 1.85 -8.66
N ASP A 98 -12.64 2.74 -8.03
CA ASP A 98 -12.92 3.30 -6.71
C ASP A 98 -12.14 4.59 -6.48
N CYS A 99 -12.44 5.31 -5.41
CA CYS A 99 -11.71 6.50 -5.00
C CYS A 99 -11.69 6.65 -3.49
N PHE A 100 -10.56 7.16 -2.97
CA PHE A 100 -10.30 7.35 -1.55
C PHE A 100 -9.77 8.74 -1.26
N SER A 101 -10.19 9.30 -0.13
CA SER A 101 -9.62 10.52 0.42
C SER A 101 -8.41 10.19 1.31
N LYS A 102 -7.33 10.97 1.21
CA LYS A 102 -6.19 10.89 2.13
C LYS A 102 -6.53 11.64 3.45
N PRO A 103 -6.13 11.12 4.60
CA PRO A 103 -5.51 9.83 4.84
C PRO A 103 -6.48 8.67 4.61
N PHE A 104 -6.00 7.59 4.01
CA PHE A 104 -6.81 6.41 3.70
C PHE A 104 -6.46 5.22 4.60
N ARG A 105 -7.41 4.30 4.73
CA ARG A 105 -7.18 3.03 5.42
C ARG A 105 -6.63 2.01 4.42
N VAL A 106 -5.48 1.45 4.73
CA VAL A 106 -4.80 0.45 3.88
C VAL A 106 -5.66 -0.79 3.65
N ASP A 107 -6.37 -1.26 4.67
CA ASP A 107 -7.26 -2.42 4.57
C ASP A 107 -8.40 -2.20 3.57
N LEU A 108 -8.98 -1.00 3.53
CA LEU A 108 -10.01 -0.64 2.56
C LEU A 108 -9.45 -0.51 1.13
N LEU A 109 -8.24 0.05 1.00
CA LEU A 109 -7.56 0.13 -0.29
C LEU A 109 -7.26 -1.27 -0.84
N ARG A 110 -6.73 -2.17 -0.02
CA ARG A 110 -6.48 -3.57 -0.39
C ARG A 110 -7.75 -4.27 -0.87
N LEU A 111 -8.84 -4.07 -0.15
CA LEU A 111 -10.15 -4.61 -0.52
C LEU A 111 -10.60 -4.12 -1.90
N ALA A 112 -10.45 -2.82 -2.17
CA ALA A 112 -10.80 -2.23 -3.46
C ALA A 112 -9.91 -2.75 -4.60
N VAL A 113 -8.60 -2.93 -4.35
CA VAL A 113 -7.65 -3.50 -5.31
C VAL A 113 -8.06 -4.93 -5.69
N HIS A 114 -8.29 -5.81 -4.72
CA HIS A 114 -8.70 -7.18 -4.99
C HIS A 114 -10.04 -7.25 -5.73
N ARG A 115 -10.99 -6.40 -5.36
CA ARG A 115 -12.28 -6.30 -6.06
C ARG A 115 -12.11 -5.85 -7.51
N ALA A 116 -11.28 -4.85 -7.76
CA ALA A 116 -11.02 -4.34 -9.10
C ALA A 116 -10.30 -5.37 -9.98
N LEU A 117 -9.42 -6.19 -9.39
CA LEU A 117 -8.73 -7.29 -10.08
C LEU A 117 -9.60 -8.53 -10.28
N GLY A 118 -10.77 -8.61 -9.64
CA GLY A 118 -11.61 -9.80 -9.65
C GLY A 118 -11.00 -10.99 -8.89
N GLU A 119 -10.07 -10.73 -7.98
CA GLU A 119 -9.38 -11.75 -7.21
C GLU A 119 -10.02 -11.95 -5.82
N PRO A 120 -10.00 -13.18 -5.27
CA PRO A 120 -10.41 -13.41 -3.90
C PRO A 120 -9.42 -12.73 -2.94
N ILE A 121 -9.94 -12.08 -1.91
CA ILE A 121 -9.14 -11.45 -0.87
C ILE A 121 -8.34 -12.53 -0.15
N ARG A 122 -7.03 -12.53 -0.34
CA ARG A 122 -6.12 -13.36 0.45
C ARG A 122 -6.03 -12.76 1.85
N ARG A 123 -6.37 -13.54 2.87
CA ARG A 123 -6.15 -13.12 4.25
C ARG A 123 -4.66 -12.86 4.43
N PRO A 124 -4.25 -11.73 5.04
CA PRO A 124 -2.85 -11.48 5.28
C PRO A 124 -2.28 -12.66 6.07
N ARG A 125 -1.17 -13.20 5.60
CA ARG A 125 -0.38 -14.13 6.42
C ARG A 125 0.07 -13.33 7.64
N ILE A 126 -0.51 -13.60 8.78
CA ILE A 126 0.00 -13.09 10.05
C ILE A 126 1.41 -13.67 10.15
N ARG A 127 2.42 -12.86 9.83
CA ARG A 127 3.78 -13.19 10.24
C ARG A 127 3.73 -13.20 11.76
N ARG A 128 3.65 -14.38 12.35
CA ARG A 128 3.94 -14.53 13.76
C ARG A 128 5.32 -13.92 13.94
N ALA A 129 5.39 -12.77 14.61
CA ALA A 129 6.63 -12.26 15.10
C ALA A 129 7.24 -13.43 15.88
N ALA A 130 8.40 -13.92 15.40
CA ALA A 130 9.17 -14.89 16.15
C ALA A 130 9.57 -14.17 17.42
N THR A 131 8.81 -14.38 18.49
CA THR A 131 9.20 -14.00 19.83
C THR A 131 10.42 -14.86 20.15
N ARG A 132 11.60 -14.30 19.87
CA ARG A 132 12.81 -14.80 20.52
C ARG A 132 12.64 -14.49 22.01
N ALA A 133 12.08 -15.44 22.70
CA ALA A 133 12.18 -15.50 24.14
C ALA A 133 13.65 -15.75 24.46
N THR A 134 14.41 -14.70 24.66
CA THR A 134 15.67 -14.77 25.38
C THR A 134 15.34 -14.85 26.84
N SER A 135 14.99 -16.03 27.31
CA SER A 135 15.03 -16.34 28.73
C SER A 135 16.49 -16.55 29.12
N ARG A 136 17.21 -15.46 29.32
CA ARG A 136 18.39 -15.49 30.17
C ARG A 136 17.90 -15.41 31.62
N VAL A 137 17.69 -16.55 32.20
CA VAL A 137 17.64 -16.69 33.66
C VAL A 137 19.03 -16.33 34.16
N THR A 138 19.18 -15.14 34.72
CA THR A 138 20.36 -14.80 35.51
C THR A 138 20.27 -15.55 36.82
N ALA A 139 21.14 -16.54 36.95
CA ALA A 139 21.34 -17.23 38.21
C ALA A 139 21.84 -16.23 39.26
N THR A 140 21.10 -16.08 40.33
CA THR A 140 21.47 -15.30 41.48
C THR A 140 22.68 -15.95 42.18
N PRO A 141 23.75 -15.22 42.49
CA PRO A 141 24.87 -15.82 43.25
C PRO A 141 24.45 -16.10 44.70
N ARG A 142 24.63 -17.33 45.09
CA ARG A 142 24.40 -17.84 46.42
C ARG A 142 25.40 -17.20 47.37
N VAL A 143 24.97 -16.32 48.26
CA VAL A 143 25.78 -15.75 49.32
C VAL A 143 26.13 -16.87 50.32
N ARG A 144 27.43 -17.19 50.40
CA ARG A 144 27.95 -18.06 51.47
C ARG A 144 27.87 -17.30 52.81
N ARG A 145 27.02 -17.78 53.73
CA ARG A 145 27.10 -17.37 55.13
C ARG A 145 28.37 -17.97 55.74
N THR A 146 29.34 -17.14 56.02
CA THR A 146 30.45 -17.47 56.91
C THR A 146 29.95 -17.43 58.34
N SER A 147 29.92 -18.57 59.02
CA SER A 147 29.68 -18.67 60.40
C SER A 147 30.90 -18.17 61.17
N LEU A 148 30.78 -17.06 61.90
CA LEU A 148 31.72 -16.62 62.88
C LEU A 148 31.58 -17.54 64.11
N ARG A 149 32.58 -18.42 64.29
CA ARG A 149 32.77 -19.08 65.57
C ARG A 149 33.36 -18.06 66.58
N LYS A 150 32.62 -17.79 67.63
CA LYS A 150 33.04 -17.05 68.76
C LYS A 150 33.96 -18.00 69.60
N ALA A 151 35.25 -17.63 69.64
CA ALA A 151 36.16 -18.25 70.59
C ALA A 151 36.09 -17.47 71.93
N ALA A 152 35.88 -18.16 73.05
CA ALA A 152 36.00 -17.60 74.35
C ALA A 152 37.46 -17.56 74.80
#